data_0e56821ed4625b66dda47c902d82add1
#
_entry.id   0e56821ed4625b66dda47c902d82add1
#
_cell.length_a   1.000
_cell.length_b   1.000
_cell.length_c   1.000
_cell.angle_alpha   90.00
_cell.angle_beta   90.00
_cell.angle_gamma   90.00
#
_symmetry.space_group_name_H-M   'P 1'
#
loop_
_entity.id
_entity.type
_entity.pdbx_description
1 polymer ?
#
loop_
_entity_poly.entity_id
_entity_poly.type
_entity_poly.pdbx_seq_one_letter_code
_entity_poly.pdbx_strand_id
1 'polypeptide(L)'
;MKEIKDIQMKHLEKYGINVKTFLTLAEIQAIANAIKPDMSWSERRQVIDMGILQLCTDMTKEDLETPHDLLYGCGLIDDVCSCVSNVFEIENAIAYESSWIKLLSAFAKDLPKYAAEIDSVVKKYGEHNIK
;
A
#
# COMPACT_ATOMS: atom_id res chain seq x y z
N MET A 1 3.43 -8.92 28.26
CA MET A 1 3.29 -8.70 26.80
C MET A 1 4.34 -9.48 25.99
N LYS A 2 4.80 -10.56 26.58
CA LYS A 2 5.76 -11.48 25.97
C LYS A 2 5.22 -12.13 24.68
N GLU A 3 3.92 -12.38 24.65
CA GLU A 3 3.21 -13.02 23.53
C GLU A 3 3.17 -12.17 22.26
N ILE A 4 3.13 -10.84 22.40
CA ILE A 4 3.09 -9.93 21.23
C ILE A 4 4.41 -9.96 20.45
N LYS A 5 5.54 -10.09 21.13
CA LYS A 5 6.85 -10.20 20.48
C LYS A 5 6.99 -11.51 19.71
N ASP A 6 6.42 -12.60 20.23
CA ASP A 6 6.45 -13.92 19.59
C ASP A 6 5.56 -13.98 18.35
N ILE A 7 4.51 -13.16 18.29
CA ILE A 7 3.59 -13.09 17.15
C ILE A 7 4.16 -12.29 15.98
N GLN A 8 5.15 -11.42 16.22
CA GLN A 8 5.67 -10.49 15.22
C GLN A 8 6.48 -11.15 14.09
N MET A 9 7.01 -12.33 14.32
CA MET A 9 7.87 -13.02 13.35
C MET A 9 7.43 -14.46 13.18
N LYS A 10 7.45 -14.93 11.95
CA LYS A 10 7.20 -16.33 11.62
C LYS A 10 8.33 -16.83 10.72
N HIS A 11 8.86 -18.02 11.06
CA HIS A 11 9.91 -18.66 10.29
C HIS A 11 9.32 -19.57 9.22
N LEU A 12 9.74 -19.40 7.97
CA LEU A 12 9.39 -20.27 6.85
C LEU A 12 10.59 -21.15 6.54
N GLU A 13 10.59 -22.36 7.08
CA GLU A 13 11.69 -23.33 6.93
C GLU A 13 11.98 -23.68 5.47
N LYS A 14 10.94 -23.77 4.65
CA LYS A 14 11.04 -24.11 3.24
C LYS A 14 12.01 -23.19 2.49
N TYR A 15 12.06 -21.92 2.87
CA TYR A 15 12.92 -20.92 2.22
C TYR A 15 14.05 -20.41 3.11
N GLY A 16 14.06 -20.80 4.38
CA GLY A 16 15.04 -20.35 5.35
C GLY A 16 14.94 -18.84 5.65
N ILE A 17 13.76 -18.28 5.62
CA ILE A 17 13.52 -16.86 5.88
C ILE A 17 12.59 -16.65 7.06
N ASN A 18 12.72 -15.49 7.68
CA ASN A 18 11.80 -15.02 8.72
C ASN A 18 10.87 -13.96 8.12
N VAL A 19 9.59 -14.00 8.50
CA VAL A 19 8.58 -13.11 7.98
C VAL A 19 7.97 -12.33 9.14
N LYS A 20 7.96 -11.01 9.01
CA LYS A 20 7.21 -10.14 9.91
C LYS A 20 5.73 -10.28 9.60
N THR A 21 4.91 -10.49 10.63
CA THR A 21 3.51 -10.88 10.45
C THR A 21 2.53 -9.74 10.20
N PHE A 22 3.02 -8.51 10.14
CA PHE A 22 2.19 -7.34 9.83
C PHE A 22 3.03 -6.22 9.21
N LEU A 23 2.36 -5.35 8.47
CA LEU A 23 2.93 -4.13 7.93
C LEU A 23 2.57 -2.96 8.85
N THR A 24 3.52 -2.06 9.08
CA THR A 24 3.20 -0.79 9.76
C THR A 24 2.40 0.11 8.80
N LEU A 25 1.70 1.10 9.35
CA LEU A 25 0.95 2.06 8.53
C LEU A 25 1.88 2.81 7.58
N ALA A 26 3.09 3.15 8.01
CA ALA A 26 4.09 3.81 7.18
C ALA A 26 4.54 2.91 6.01
N GLU A 27 4.70 1.62 6.26
CA GLU A 27 5.07 0.64 5.22
C GLU A 27 3.95 0.47 4.19
N ILE A 28 2.71 0.37 4.65
CA ILE A 28 1.53 0.32 3.78
C ILE A 28 1.47 1.57 2.89
N GLN A 29 1.67 2.74 3.49
CA GLN A 29 1.68 4.00 2.75
C GLN A 29 2.81 4.05 1.73
N ALA A 30 3.99 3.56 2.07
CA ALA A 30 5.13 3.52 1.16
C ALA A 30 4.84 2.65 -0.07
N ILE A 31 4.25 1.49 0.11
CA ILE A 31 3.86 0.60 -1.01
C ILE A 31 2.77 1.28 -1.86
N ALA A 32 1.75 1.86 -1.22
CA ALA A 32 0.67 2.55 -1.93
C ALA A 32 1.20 3.72 -2.76
N ASN A 33 2.16 4.48 -2.23
CA ASN A 33 2.77 5.61 -2.94
C ASN A 33 3.60 5.18 -4.15
N ALA A 34 4.11 3.95 -4.15
CA ALA A 34 4.88 3.42 -5.27
C ALA A 34 4.00 3.02 -6.46
N ILE A 35 2.69 2.86 -6.26
CA ILE A 35 1.75 2.52 -7.31
C ILE A 35 1.38 3.78 -8.10
N LYS A 36 1.59 3.73 -9.42
CA LYS A 36 1.27 4.83 -10.33
C LYS A 36 0.02 4.50 -11.15
N PRO A 37 -0.78 5.53 -11.54
CA PRO A 37 -2.04 5.30 -12.27
C PRO A 37 -1.87 4.60 -13.63
N ASP A 38 -0.71 4.75 -14.26
CA ASP A 38 -0.42 4.22 -15.59
C ASP A 38 0.19 2.81 -15.56
N MET A 39 0.38 2.23 -14.39
CA MET A 39 0.89 0.87 -14.26
C MET A 39 -0.10 -0.17 -14.78
N SER A 40 0.42 -1.17 -15.51
CA SER A 40 -0.35 -2.36 -15.86
C SER A 40 -0.66 -3.17 -14.60
N TRP A 41 -1.61 -4.11 -14.71
CA TRP A 41 -1.90 -5.03 -13.62
C TRP A 41 -0.64 -5.80 -13.17
N SER A 42 0.16 -6.25 -14.13
CA SER A 42 1.39 -6.98 -13.87
C SER A 42 2.43 -6.14 -13.12
N GLU A 43 2.66 -4.91 -13.57
CA GLU A 43 3.59 -3.99 -12.91
C GLU A 43 3.14 -3.66 -11.49
N ARG A 44 1.87 -3.39 -11.30
CA ARG A 44 1.28 -3.14 -9.99
C ARG A 44 1.49 -4.33 -9.05
N ARG A 45 1.23 -5.55 -9.54
CA ARG A 45 1.42 -6.77 -8.76
C ARG A 45 2.86 -6.96 -8.34
N GLN A 46 3.82 -6.71 -9.24
CA GLN A 46 5.23 -6.82 -8.93
C GLN A 46 5.67 -5.82 -7.87
N VAL A 47 5.23 -4.59 -7.95
CA VAL A 47 5.56 -3.55 -6.96
C VAL A 47 5.04 -3.94 -5.58
N ILE A 48 3.80 -4.38 -5.49
CA ILE A 48 3.19 -4.79 -4.22
C ILE A 48 3.94 -6.00 -3.64
N ASP A 49 4.14 -7.04 -4.44
CA ASP A 49 4.79 -8.26 -3.98
C ASP A 49 6.23 -8.02 -3.51
N MET A 50 7.00 -7.29 -4.31
CA MET A 50 8.39 -6.98 -3.95
C MET A 50 8.48 -6.04 -2.75
N GLY A 51 7.53 -5.13 -2.61
CA GLY A 51 7.43 -4.27 -1.43
C GLY A 51 7.18 -5.09 -0.16
N ILE A 52 6.29 -6.05 -0.21
CA ILE A 52 6.01 -6.95 0.91
C ILE A 52 7.24 -7.77 1.27
N LEU A 53 7.91 -8.36 0.27
CA LEU A 53 9.12 -9.16 0.51
C LEU A 53 10.23 -8.32 1.13
N GLN A 54 10.44 -7.11 0.64
CA GLN A 54 11.48 -6.22 1.15
C GLN A 54 11.21 -5.75 2.58
N LEU A 55 9.95 -5.44 2.89
CA LEU A 55 9.58 -4.86 4.20
C LEU A 55 9.28 -5.92 5.26
N CYS A 56 8.81 -7.09 4.87
CA CYS A 56 8.36 -8.12 5.80
C CYS A 56 9.29 -9.31 5.96
N THR A 57 10.32 -9.45 5.12
CA THR A 57 11.23 -10.59 5.20
C THR A 57 12.66 -10.16 5.45
N ASP A 58 13.48 -11.11 5.91
CA ASP A 58 14.92 -10.94 6.03
C ASP A 58 15.68 -11.43 4.80
N MET A 59 15.01 -11.51 3.66
CA MET A 59 15.66 -11.84 2.38
C MET A 59 16.78 -10.87 2.09
N THR A 60 17.91 -11.41 1.61
CA THR A 60 19.07 -10.60 1.24
C THR A 60 18.78 -9.81 -0.04
N LYS A 61 19.59 -8.79 -0.30
CA LYS A 61 19.49 -8.02 -1.54
C LYS A 61 19.62 -8.94 -2.77
N GLU A 62 20.51 -9.92 -2.70
CA GLU A 62 20.71 -10.91 -3.75
C GLU A 62 19.46 -11.76 -3.98
N ASP A 63 18.81 -12.20 -2.88
CA ASP A 63 17.56 -12.94 -2.96
C ASP A 63 16.45 -12.11 -3.60
N LEU A 64 16.38 -10.83 -3.28
CA LEU A 64 15.39 -9.91 -3.83
C LEU A 64 15.61 -9.57 -5.30
N GLU A 65 16.80 -9.80 -5.83
CA GLU A 65 17.13 -9.65 -7.25
C GLU A 65 16.64 -10.83 -8.09
N THR A 66 16.17 -11.92 -7.46
CA THR A 66 15.56 -13.05 -8.17
C THR A 66 14.34 -12.55 -8.95
N PRO A 67 14.17 -12.98 -10.22
CA PRO A 67 13.01 -12.57 -11.01
C PRO A 67 11.68 -12.86 -10.32
N HIS A 68 10.78 -11.90 -10.38
CA HIS A 68 9.45 -11.98 -9.74
C HIS A 68 8.68 -13.25 -10.14
N ASP A 69 8.75 -13.63 -11.41
CA ASP A 69 8.05 -14.82 -11.93
C ASP A 69 8.50 -16.10 -11.22
N LEU A 70 9.78 -16.20 -10.87
CA LEU A 70 10.30 -17.36 -10.15
C LEU A 70 9.85 -17.35 -8.68
N LEU A 71 9.87 -16.19 -8.04
CA LEU A 71 9.39 -16.02 -6.67
C LEU A 71 7.89 -16.31 -6.57
N TYR A 72 7.14 -15.88 -7.57
CA TYR A 72 5.70 -16.14 -7.67
C TYR A 72 5.43 -17.61 -7.93
N GLY A 73 6.11 -18.20 -8.93
CA GLY A 73 5.86 -19.55 -9.39
C GLY A 73 6.25 -20.65 -8.39
N CYS A 74 7.25 -20.39 -7.54
CA CYS A 74 7.64 -21.37 -6.49
C CYS A 74 6.75 -21.29 -5.23
N GLY A 75 5.84 -20.34 -5.16
CA GLY A 75 4.92 -20.18 -4.04
C GLY A 75 5.44 -19.31 -2.90
N LEU A 76 6.64 -18.75 -3.01
CA LEU A 76 7.22 -17.93 -1.95
C LEU A 76 6.34 -16.71 -1.62
N ILE A 77 5.88 -15.99 -2.64
CA ILE A 77 5.08 -14.79 -2.46
C ILE A 77 3.78 -15.11 -1.74
N ASP A 78 3.08 -16.15 -2.17
CA ASP A 78 1.84 -16.59 -1.53
C ASP A 78 2.05 -17.02 -0.09
N ASP A 79 3.14 -17.74 0.18
CA ASP A 79 3.48 -18.20 1.53
C ASP A 79 3.80 -17.01 2.45
N VAL A 80 4.55 -16.04 1.96
CA VAL A 80 4.86 -14.81 2.72
C VAL A 80 3.60 -14.01 2.98
N CYS A 81 2.79 -13.76 1.95
CA CYS A 81 1.55 -12.99 2.09
C CYS A 81 0.57 -13.66 3.06
N SER A 82 0.56 -14.99 3.13
CA SER A 82 -0.26 -15.73 4.09
C SER A 82 0.18 -15.52 5.54
N CYS A 83 1.44 -15.16 5.76
CA CYS A 83 1.96 -14.86 7.10
C CYS A 83 1.68 -13.43 7.54
N VAL A 84 1.44 -12.51 6.61
CA VAL A 84 1.21 -11.08 6.90
C VAL A 84 -0.28 -10.83 7.05
N SER A 85 -0.71 -10.43 8.24
CA SER A 85 -2.13 -10.34 8.60
C SER A 85 -2.89 -9.20 7.91
N ASN A 86 -2.20 -8.16 7.49
CA ASN A 86 -2.84 -6.94 6.98
C ASN A 86 -2.43 -6.54 5.57
N VAL A 87 -2.09 -7.51 4.73
CA VAL A 87 -1.77 -7.26 3.31
C VAL A 87 -2.92 -6.55 2.61
N PHE A 88 -4.18 -6.86 2.96
CA PHE A 88 -5.37 -6.24 2.37
C PHE A 88 -5.42 -4.72 2.55
N GLU A 89 -4.76 -4.17 3.59
CA GLU A 89 -4.72 -2.73 3.83
C GLU A 89 -3.97 -1.97 2.73
N ILE A 90 -3.09 -2.64 1.99
CA ILE A 90 -2.40 -2.03 0.85
C ILE A 90 -3.41 -1.59 -0.21
N GLU A 91 -4.36 -2.46 -0.56
CA GLU A 91 -5.41 -2.13 -1.54
C GLU A 91 -6.31 -1.00 -1.03
N ASN A 92 -6.63 -1.00 0.26
CA ASN A 92 -7.40 0.08 0.86
C ASN A 92 -6.66 1.42 0.77
N ALA A 93 -5.35 1.42 1.03
CA ALA A 93 -4.52 2.62 0.93
C ALA A 93 -4.44 3.12 -0.51
N ILE A 94 -4.26 2.22 -1.47
CA ILE A 94 -4.22 2.57 -2.90
C ILE A 94 -5.57 3.18 -3.32
N ALA A 95 -6.68 2.59 -2.92
CA ALA A 95 -8.02 3.09 -3.22
C ALA A 95 -8.24 4.48 -2.61
N TYR A 96 -7.79 4.71 -1.38
CA TYR A 96 -7.86 6.01 -0.73
C TYR A 96 -7.04 7.06 -1.48
N GLU A 97 -5.80 6.74 -1.84
CA GLU A 97 -4.90 7.65 -2.56
C GLU A 97 -5.41 7.95 -3.98
N SER A 98 -6.15 7.04 -4.57
CA SER A 98 -6.78 7.21 -5.89
C SER A 98 -8.16 7.83 -5.80
N SER A 99 -8.62 8.22 -4.58
CA SER A 99 -9.95 8.75 -4.39
C SER A 99 -10.11 10.09 -5.12
N TRP A 100 -11.33 10.36 -5.56
CA TRP A 100 -11.65 11.57 -6.28
C TRP A 100 -11.53 12.83 -5.42
N ILE A 101 -11.54 12.70 -4.09
CA ILE A 101 -11.23 13.80 -3.15
C ILE A 101 -9.80 14.30 -3.38
N LYS A 102 -8.85 13.39 -3.52
CA LYS A 102 -7.46 13.72 -3.82
C LYS A 102 -7.32 14.30 -5.23
N LEU A 103 -8.08 13.77 -6.18
CA LEU A 103 -8.17 14.29 -7.54
C LEU A 103 -8.73 15.72 -7.56
N LEU A 104 -9.77 15.99 -6.79
CA LEU A 104 -10.34 17.34 -6.64
C LEU A 104 -9.37 18.30 -5.99
N SER A 105 -8.63 17.87 -4.99
CA SER A 105 -7.60 18.70 -4.34
C SER A 105 -6.48 19.07 -5.31
N ALA A 106 -6.01 18.12 -6.11
CA ALA A 106 -5.03 18.36 -7.15
C ALA A 106 -5.57 19.29 -8.24
N PHE A 107 -6.81 19.08 -8.66
CA PHE A 107 -7.49 19.90 -9.66
C PHE A 107 -7.67 21.33 -9.15
N ALA A 108 -8.12 21.52 -7.92
CA ALA A 108 -8.27 22.84 -7.30
C ALA A 108 -6.92 23.56 -7.13
N LYS A 109 -5.85 22.81 -6.95
CA LYS A 109 -4.49 23.34 -6.84
C LYS A 109 -3.96 23.85 -8.19
N ASP A 110 -4.27 23.14 -9.27
CA ASP A 110 -3.86 23.49 -10.64
C ASP A 110 -4.73 24.58 -11.23
N LEU A 111 -5.95 24.80 -10.73
CA LEU A 111 -6.89 25.79 -11.22
C LEU A 111 -7.37 26.72 -10.09
N PRO A 112 -6.48 27.57 -9.54
CA PRO A 112 -6.80 28.40 -8.37
C PRO A 112 -7.96 29.36 -8.57
N LYS A 113 -8.26 29.75 -9.81
CA LYS A 113 -9.42 30.60 -10.13
C LYS A 113 -10.76 29.91 -9.87
N TYR A 114 -10.81 28.58 -9.90
CA TYR A 114 -12.02 27.82 -9.59
C TYR A 114 -12.15 27.48 -8.12
N ALA A 115 -11.04 27.50 -7.37
CA ALA A 115 -11.04 27.24 -5.94
C ALA A 115 -11.91 28.26 -5.17
N ALA A 116 -11.86 29.51 -5.57
CA ALA A 116 -12.67 30.57 -4.97
C ALA A 116 -14.18 30.36 -5.23
N GLU A 117 -14.56 29.91 -6.42
CA GLU A 117 -15.93 29.59 -6.78
C GLU A 117 -16.44 28.37 -6.01
N ILE A 118 -15.64 27.34 -5.89
CA ILE A 118 -15.97 26.14 -5.12
C ILE A 118 -16.17 26.50 -3.65
N ASP A 119 -15.29 27.32 -3.09
CA ASP A 119 -15.38 27.81 -1.71
C ASP A 119 -16.66 28.62 -1.48
N SER A 120 -17.02 29.47 -2.43
CA SER A 120 -18.26 30.26 -2.40
C SER A 120 -19.50 29.35 -2.40
N VAL A 121 -19.51 28.30 -3.22
CA VAL A 121 -20.61 27.32 -3.28
C VAL A 121 -20.72 26.53 -1.98
N VAL A 122 -19.59 26.10 -1.43
CA VAL A 122 -19.55 25.36 -0.16
C VAL A 122 -20.07 26.23 0.99
N LYS A 123 -19.69 27.49 1.06
CA LYS A 123 -20.20 28.45 2.05
C LYS A 123 -21.70 28.67 1.91
N LYS A 124 -22.19 28.79 0.70
CA LYS A 124 -23.61 28.96 0.40
C LYS A 124 -24.43 27.75 0.88
N TYR A 125 -23.93 26.54 0.63
CA TYR A 125 -24.56 25.31 1.08
C TYR A 125 -24.50 25.16 2.60
N GLY A 126 -23.36 25.53 3.23
CA GLY A 126 -23.20 25.51 4.68
C GLY A 126 -24.17 26.45 5.38
N GLU A 127 -24.35 27.66 4.88
CA GLU A 127 -25.32 28.65 5.42
C GLU A 127 -26.76 28.18 5.25
N HIS A 128 -27.06 27.49 4.14
CA HIS A 128 -28.41 26.98 3.87
C HIS A 128 -28.79 25.82 4.79
N ASN A 129 -27.83 24.99 5.17
CA ASN A 129 -28.04 23.84 6.04
C ASN A 129 -28.12 24.20 7.54
N ILE A 130 -27.62 25.35 7.94
CA ILE A 130 -27.67 25.83 9.32
C ILE A 130 -29.02 26.50 9.66
N LYS A 131 -29.77 26.88 8.68
CA LYS A 131 -31.10 27.41 8.83
C LYS A 131 -32.14 26.30 8.79
#